data_1cefc73b412d37d1f2cf690c5d7f6bce
#
_entry.id   1cefc73b412d37d1f2cf690c5d7f6bce
#
_cell.length_a   1.000
_cell.length_b   1.000
_cell.length_c   1.000
_cell.angle_alpha   90.00
_cell.angle_beta   90.00
_cell.angle_gamma   90.00
#
_symmetry.space_group_name_H-M   'P 1'
#
loop_
_entity.id
_entity.type
_entity.pdbx_description
1 polymer ?
#
loop_
_entity_poly.entity_id
_entity_poly.type
_entity_poly.pdbx_seq_one_letter_code
_entity_poly.pdbx_strand_id
1 'polypeptide(L)'
;MSNIISRYKAILPVSLFALSAQGVMAQDAPEADTINVAFRKADARDVITPVSTVKVKNLLEKNYNTYSLDNMQALAAGYNGSLWNQGDALVLIDGVPRDANNVLPTEIEDITFLKGASAVVLYGSRAAKGVILITTKRGKIEPLKITARANYQMSVAKSYPTYLDGAQYMTLYNQALANDGLSAKYSAEDIYN
;
A
#
# COMPACT_ATOMS: atom_id res chain seq x y z
N MET A 1 -53.42 13.79 -44.90
CA MET A 1 -52.62 13.60 -43.66
C MET A 1 -51.64 12.41 -43.75
N SER A 2 -51.26 11.92 -44.95
CA SER A 2 -50.44 10.68 -45.07
C SER A 2 -49.00 10.89 -45.60
N ASN A 3 -48.56 12.11 -45.84
CA ASN A 3 -47.27 12.37 -46.49
C ASN A 3 -46.15 12.93 -45.61
N ILE A 4 -46.40 13.13 -44.33
CA ILE A 4 -45.36 13.68 -43.40
C ILE A 4 -44.56 12.58 -42.74
N ILE A 5 -45.12 11.40 -42.51
CA ILE A 5 -44.48 10.28 -41.83
C ILE A 5 -43.42 9.57 -42.74
N SER A 6 -43.56 9.67 -44.04
CA SER A 6 -42.62 9.02 -45.01
C SER A 6 -41.26 9.73 -45.09
N ARG A 7 -41.18 11.01 -44.78
CA ARG A 7 -39.92 11.79 -44.88
C ARG A 7 -38.98 11.61 -43.69
N TYR A 8 -39.50 11.16 -42.54
CA TYR A 8 -38.65 10.95 -41.34
C TYR A 8 -38.07 9.55 -41.22
N LYS A 9 -38.54 8.58 -42.02
CA LYS A 9 -37.97 7.21 -41.98
C LYS A 9 -36.61 7.07 -42.64
N ALA A 10 -36.18 8.00 -43.48
CA ALA A 10 -34.90 7.95 -44.16
C ALA A 10 -33.76 8.66 -43.42
N ILE A 11 -34.07 9.48 -42.38
CA ILE A 11 -33.07 10.28 -41.68
C ILE A 11 -32.56 9.57 -40.39
N LEU A 12 -33.34 8.67 -39.84
CA LEU A 12 -33.02 7.95 -38.60
C LEU A 12 -31.84 6.95 -38.70
N PRO A 13 -31.58 6.25 -39.79
CA PRO A 13 -30.44 5.33 -39.84
C PRO A 13 -29.10 6.03 -40.06
N VAL A 14 -29.07 7.24 -40.64
CA VAL A 14 -27.81 7.97 -40.91
C VAL A 14 -27.26 8.63 -39.62
N SER A 15 -28.14 9.10 -38.75
CA SER A 15 -27.71 9.70 -37.46
C SER A 15 -27.24 8.65 -36.45
N LEU A 16 -27.76 7.42 -36.53
CA LEU A 16 -27.34 6.33 -35.66
C LEU A 16 -25.98 5.74 -36.06
N PHE A 17 -25.59 5.85 -37.33
CA PHE A 17 -24.31 5.36 -37.83
C PHE A 17 -23.16 6.36 -37.59
N ALA A 18 -23.45 7.64 -37.44
CA ALA A 18 -22.44 8.67 -37.14
C ALA A 18 -22.02 8.65 -35.68
N LEU A 19 -22.82 8.07 -34.78
CA LEU A 19 -22.51 8.00 -33.33
C LEU A 19 -21.64 6.78 -32.99
N SER A 20 -21.53 5.78 -33.85
CA SER A 20 -20.72 4.58 -33.63
C SER A 20 -19.27 4.70 -34.11
N ALA A 21 -18.89 5.80 -34.76
CA ALA A 21 -17.54 6.02 -35.28
C ALA A 21 -16.61 6.80 -34.30
N GLN A 22 -17.09 7.17 -33.13
CA GLN A 22 -16.28 7.91 -32.14
C GLN A 22 -15.68 7.05 -31.02
N GLY A 23 -15.62 5.76 -31.19
CA GLY A 23 -15.22 4.82 -30.12
C GLY A 23 -13.96 4.00 -30.39
N VAL A 24 -13.10 4.38 -31.30
CA VAL A 24 -11.72 3.88 -31.29
C VAL A 24 -10.87 4.87 -30.50
N MET A 25 -11.09 4.92 -29.22
CA MET A 25 -10.06 5.38 -28.30
C MET A 25 -8.84 4.49 -28.54
N ALA A 26 -7.72 5.13 -28.85
CA ALA A 26 -6.43 4.46 -28.81
C ALA A 26 -6.39 3.71 -27.48
N GLN A 27 -6.40 2.38 -27.52
CA GLN A 27 -5.98 1.59 -26.37
C GLN A 27 -4.58 2.07 -26.09
N ASP A 28 -4.41 2.75 -24.96
CA ASP A 28 -3.09 3.01 -24.44
C ASP A 28 -2.35 1.67 -24.51
N ALA A 29 -1.29 1.63 -25.29
CA ALA A 29 -0.41 0.48 -25.33
C ALA A 29 -0.11 0.15 -23.86
N PRO A 30 -0.17 -1.13 -23.43
CA PRO A 30 0.08 -1.48 -22.07
C PRO A 30 1.40 -0.84 -21.66
N GLU A 31 1.32 0.12 -20.74
CA GLU A 31 2.49 0.81 -20.21
C GLU A 31 3.45 -0.30 -19.78
N ALA A 32 4.58 -0.42 -20.47
CA ALA A 32 5.54 -1.48 -20.20
C ALA A 32 5.76 -1.50 -18.69
N ASP A 33 5.56 -2.65 -18.06
CA ASP A 33 5.62 -2.79 -16.61
C ASP A 33 7.08 -2.61 -16.16
N THR A 34 7.53 -1.36 -16.23
CA THR A 34 8.89 -0.95 -15.87
C THR A 34 8.95 -0.73 -14.37
N ILE A 35 9.96 -1.33 -13.76
CA ILE A 35 10.27 -1.18 -12.36
C ILE A 35 11.57 -0.41 -12.17
N ASN A 36 11.59 0.45 -11.16
CA ASN A 36 12.81 1.14 -10.77
C ASN A 36 13.70 0.17 -9.98
N VAL A 37 14.85 -0.19 -10.56
CA VAL A 37 15.83 -1.06 -9.91
C VAL A 37 17.13 -0.30 -9.79
N ALA A 38 17.49 0.04 -8.56
CA ALA A 38 18.70 0.78 -8.26
C ALA A 38 18.82 2.09 -9.06
N PHE A 39 19.68 2.11 -10.07
CA PHE A 39 20.03 3.31 -10.83
C PHE A 39 19.36 3.36 -12.21
N ARG A 40 18.50 2.39 -12.54
CA ARG A 40 17.87 2.30 -13.86
C ARG A 40 16.43 1.81 -13.78
N LYS A 41 15.66 2.14 -14.81
CA LYS A 41 14.39 1.47 -15.09
C LYS A 41 14.68 0.17 -15.83
N ALA A 42 14.11 -0.92 -15.40
CA ALA A 42 14.20 -2.22 -16.05
C ALA A 42 12.79 -2.74 -16.33
N ASP A 43 12.64 -3.56 -17.39
CA ASP A 43 11.40 -4.29 -17.59
C ASP A 43 11.24 -5.33 -16.47
N ALA A 44 10.04 -5.49 -15.95
CA ALA A 44 9.75 -6.46 -14.90
C ALA A 44 10.17 -7.89 -15.27
N ARG A 45 10.17 -8.19 -16.57
CA ARG A 45 10.58 -9.50 -17.11
C ARG A 45 12.08 -9.75 -17.07
N ASP A 46 12.86 -8.67 -17.10
CA ASP A 46 14.33 -8.75 -17.11
C ASP A 46 14.92 -8.80 -15.71
N VAL A 47 14.10 -8.62 -14.68
CA VAL A 47 14.52 -8.61 -13.29
C VAL A 47 14.41 -10.00 -12.69
N ILE A 48 15.55 -10.70 -12.60
CA ILE A 48 15.65 -12.07 -12.08
C ILE A 48 15.62 -12.11 -10.54
N THR A 49 15.76 -10.96 -9.88
CA THR A 49 15.84 -10.86 -8.42
C THR A 49 14.45 -10.70 -7.78
N PRO A 50 14.26 -11.14 -6.53
CA PRO A 50 12.99 -10.97 -5.83
C PRO A 50 12.75 -9.47 -5.53
N VAL A 51 11.93 -8.85 -6.36
CA VAL A 51 11.54 -7.44 -6.26
C VAL A 51 10.03 -7.35 -6.12
N SER A 52 9.55 -6.44 -5.31
CA SER A 52 8.13 -6.05 -5.27
C SER A 52 8.02 -4.56 -5.49
N THR A 53 7.18 -4.12 -6.41
CA THR A 53 6.95 -2.70 -6.68
C THR A 53 5.50 -2.34 -6.43
N VAL A 54 5.26 -1.25 -5.72
CA VAL A 54 3.95 -0.71 -5.42
C VAL A 54 3.82 0.68 -6.05
N LYS A 55 2.90 0.85 -7.00
CA LYS A 55 2.56 2.14 -7.59
C LYS A 55 1.64 2.90 -6.63
N VAL A 56 2.16 3.95 -6.01
CA VAL A 56 1.46 4.70 -4.94
C VAL A 56 0.24 5.44 -5.46
N LYS A 57 0.18 5.82 -6.74
CA LYS A 57 -1.00 6.44 -7.35
C LYS A 57 -2.26 5.61 -7.11
N ASN A 58 -2.20 4.31 -7.39
CA ASN A 58 -3.35 3.40 -7.24
C ASN A 58 -3.76 3.22 -5.77
N LEU A 59 -2.81 3.36 -4.85
CA LEU A 59 -3.05 3.29 -3.42
C LEU A 59 -3.77 4.53 -2.91
N LEU A 60 -3.30 5.71 -3.29
CA LEU A 60 -3.87 6.99 -2.85
C LEU A 60 -5.26 7.27 -3.40
N GLU A 61 -5.63 6.66 -4.52
CA GLU A 61 -6.99 6.74 -5.06
C GLU A 61 -8.01 6.00 -4.18
N LYS A 62 -7.58 4.93 -3.52
CA LYS A 62 -8.44 4.08 -2.69
C LYS A 62 -8.36 4.43 -1.20
N ASN A 63 -7.18 4.65 -0.70
CA ASN A 63 -6.92 4.90 0.71
C ASN A 63 -5.91 6.03 0.89
N TYR A 64 -6.14 6.87 1.90
CA TYR A 64 -5.14 7.85 2.30
C TYR A 64 -4.18 7.23 3.31
N ASN A 65 -2.89 7.36 3.04
CA ASN A 65 -1.83 6.98 3.96
C ASN A 65 -1.20 8.25 4.55
N THR A 66 -0.98 8.25 5.85
CA THR A 66 -0.30 9.34 6.55
C THR A 66 1.22 9.25 6.31
N TYR A 67 1.78 8.06 6.41
CA TYR A 67 3.19 7.81 6.18
C TYR A 67 3.41 6.99 4.91
N SER A 68 4.57 7.16 4.30
CA SER A 68 4.87 6.57 2.99
C SER A 68 4.89 5.04 2.99
N LEU A 69 5.22 4.40 4.10
CA LEU A 69 5.25 2.94 4.24
C LEU A 69 3.99 2.35 4.89
N ASP A 70 3.00 3.19 5.25
CA ASP A 70 1.74 2.70 5.80
C ASP A 70 1.02 1.77 4.83
N ASN A 71 0.42 0.70 5.36
CA ASN A 71 -0.35 -0.29 4.61
C ASN A 71 0.43 -1.05 3.51
N MET A 72 1.76 -0.87 3.39
CA MET A 72 2.57 -1.58 2.42
C MET A 72 2.67 -3.08 2.70
N GLN A 73 2.40 -3.50 3.95
CA GLN A 73 2.38 -4.90 4.36
C GLN A 73 1.41 -5.76 3.55
N ALA A 74 0.26 -5.18 3.17
CA ALA A 74 -0.74 -5.87 2.36
C ALA A 74 -0.41 -5.90 0.86
N LEU A 75 0.51 -5.05 0.40
CA LEU A 75 0.78 -4.81 -1.01
C LEU A 75 2.13 -5.33 -1.48
N ALA A 76 3.11 -5.35 -0.58
CA ALA A 76 4.46 -5.82 -0.88
C ALA A 76 4.70 -7.19 -0.26
N ALA A 77 4.79 -8.23 -1.08
CA ALA A 77 5.07 -9.58 -0.61
C ALA A 77 6.37 -9.62 0.21
N GLY A 78 6.33 -10.23 1.40
CA GLY A 78 7.49 -10.37 2.29
C GLY A 78 7.88 -9.09 3.04
N TYR A 79 7.00 -8.09 3.08
CA TYR A 79 7.15 -6.91 3.91
C TYR A 79 6.05 -6.87 4.99
N ASN A 80 6.46 -6.80 6.25
CA ASN A 80 5.57 -6.71 7.42
C ASN A 80 6.03 -5.63 8.42
N GLY A 81 6.58 -4.52 7.91
CA GLY A 81 7.32 -3.52 8.67
C GLY A 81 8.83 -3.71 8.52
N SER A 82 9.28 -4.91 8.19
CA SER A 82 10.64 -5.24 7.80
C SER A 82 10.64 -6.20 6.60
N LEU A 83 11.73 -6.27 5.85
CA LEU A 83 11.85 -7.22 4.74
C LEU A 83 12.29 -8.58 5.28
N TRP A 84 11.47 -9.60 5.01
CA TRP A 84 11.72 -10.98 5.47
C TRP A 84 11.93 -11.13 6.97
N ASN A 85 11.37 -10.23 7.76
CA ASN A 85 11.53 -10.19 9.22
C ASN A 85 13.00 -10.10 9.70
N GLN A 86 13.88 -9.49 8.88
CA GLN A 86 15.32 -9.39 9.17
C GLN A 86 15.69 -8.09 9.89
N GLY A 87 14.73 -7.24 10.23
CA GLY A 87 14.91 -5.94 10.85
C GLY A 87 14.90 -4.78 9.85
N ASP A 88 15.44 -3.63 10.23
CA ASP A 88 15.30 -2.39 9.47
C ASP A 88 16.04 -2.45 8.13
N ALA A 89 15.28 -2.34 7.05
CA ALA A 89 15.84 -2.24 5.71
C ALA A 89 16.44 -0.86 5.45
N LEU A 90 17.38 -0.78 4.53
CA LEU A 90 17.93 0.50 4.08
C LEU A 90 16.89 1.24 3.24
N VAL A 91 16.43 2.39 3.71
CA VAL A 91 15.51 3.25 2.95
C VAL A 91 16.30 4.25 2.12
N LEU A 92 15.99 4.32 0.84
CA LEU A 92 16.56 5.25 -0.13
C LEU A 92 15.45 6.07 -0.78
N ILE A 93 15.55 7.38 -0.70
CA ILE A 93 14.67 8.31 -1.41
C ILE A 93 15.47 8.88 -2.57
N ASP A 94 15.06 8.59 -3.79
CA ASP A 94 15.76 8.94 -5.03
C ASP A 94 17.27 8.57 -4.99
N GLY A 95 17.59 7.44 -4.36
CA GLY A 95 18.96 6.94 -4.23
C GLY A 95 19.75 7.47 -3.02
N VAL A 96 19.18 8.39 -2.24
CA VAL A 96 19.81 8.96 -1.04
C VAL A 96 19.27 8.30 0.22
N PRO A 97 20.10 7.80 1.14
CA PRO A 97 19.64 7.25 2.42
C PRO A 97 18.93 8.30 3.26
N ARG A 98 17.67 8.08 3.53
CA ARG A 98 16.80 8.97 4.33
C ARG A 98 15.72 8.17 5.04
N ASP A 99 15.10 8.80 6.05
CA ASP A 99 13.89 8.26 6.67
C ASP A 99 12.70 8.37 5.69
N ALA A 100 11.91 7.29 5.60
CA ALA A 100 10.72 7.23 4.77
C ALA A 100 9.66 8.28 5.14
N ASN A 101 9.64 8.75 6.39
CA ASN A 101 8.70 9.75 6.87
C ASN A 101 9.01 11.18 6.37
N ASN A 102 10.17 11.37 5.76
CA ASN A 102 10.57 12.68 5.20
C ASN A 102 9.94 12.99 3.83
N VAL A 103 9.13 12.07 3.30
CA VAL A 103 8.44 12.22 2.01
C VAL A 103 6.95 11.98 2.19
N LEU A 104 6.14 12.90 1.66
CA LEU A 104 4.69 12.72 1.67
C LEU A 104 4.27 11.65 0.65
N PRO A 105 3.32 10.78 0.99
CA PRO A 105 2.82 9.76 0.05
C PRO A 105 2.35 10.33 -1.29
N THR A 106 1.87 11.58 -1.30
CA THR A 106 1.42 12.28 -2.51
C THR A 106 2.55 12.62 -3.49
N GLU A 107 3.79 12.72 -3.00
CA GLU A 107 4.99 13.00 -3.78
C GLU A 107 5.63 11.74 -4.37
N ILE A 108 5.24 10.56 -3.89
CA ILE A 108 5.81 9.28 -4.30
C ILE A 108 5.16 8.82 -5.61
N GLU A 109 6.00 8.38 -6.55
CA GLU A 109 5.58 7.72 -7.78
C GLU A 109 5.42 6.20 -7.53
N ASP A 110 6.49 5.57 -7.07
CA ASP A 110 6.51 4.15 -6.73
C ASP A 110 7.43 3.85 -5.54
N ILE A 111 7.20 2.69 -4.93
CA ILE A 111 8.05 2.12 -3.88
C ILE A 111 8.47 0.73 -4.33
N THR A 112 9.78 0.51 -4.44
CA THR A 112 10.36 -0.77 -4.84
C THR A 112 11.09 -1.40 -3.66
N PHE A 113 10.74 -2.64 -3.37
CA PHE A 113 11.32 -3.46 -2.32
C PHE A 113 12.32 -4.44 -2.94
N LEU A 114 13.61 -4.17 -2.77
CA LEU A 114 14.70 -5.04 -3.21
C LEU A 114 15.06 -6.01 -2.09
N LYS A 115 14.96 -7.29 -2.37
CA LYS A 115 15.12 -8.36 -1.39
C LYS A 115 16.31 -9.23 -1.72
N GLY A 116 16.99 -9.73 -0.69
CA GLY A 116 18.05 -10.71 -0.86
C GLY A 116 19.38 -10.15 -1.37
N ALA A 117 20.19 -11.02 -1.95
CA ALA A 117 21.58 -10.73 -2.32
C ALA A 117 21.76 -9.58 -3.31
N SER A 118 20.78 -9.34 -4.18
CA SER A 118 20.83 -8.25 -5.16
C SER A 118 20.93 -6.88 -4.51
N ALA A 119 20.24 -6.67 -3.38
CA ALA A 119 20.34 -5.45 -2.61
C ALA A 119 21.76 -5.22 -2.10
N VAL A 120 22.40 -6.27 -1.61
CA VAL A 120 23.79 -6.21 -1.10
C VAL A 120 24.79 -5.92 -2.21
N VAL A 121 24.61 -6.54 -3.38
CA VAL A 121 25.48 -6.30 -4.54
C VAL A 121 25.45 -4.83 -5.00
N LEU A 122 24.25 -4.21 -4.94
CA LEU A 122 24.05 -2.84 -5.41
C LEU A 122 24.42 -1.78 -4.38
N TYR A 123 24.17 -2.05 -3.09
CA TYR A 123 24.27 -1.05 -2.02
C TYR A 123 25.22 -1.45 -0.87
N GLY A 124 25.93 -2.56 -1.02
CA GLY A 124 26.90 -3.05 -0.05
C GLY A 124 26.28 -3.63 1.22
N SER A 125 27.10 -3.77 2.26
CA SER A 125 26.71 -4.40 3.53
C SER A 125 25.57 -3.72 4.26
N ARG A 126 25.36 -2.43 4.05
CA ARG A 126 24.22 -1.68 4.62
C ARG A 126 22.86 -2.19 4.14
N ALA A 127 22.84 -2.84 2.98
CA ALA A 127 21.65 -3.42 2.37
C ALA A 127 21.43 -4.90 2.71
N ALA A 128 22.17 -5.44 3.69
CA ALA A 128 22.07 -6.85 4.06
C ALA A 128 20.66 -7.28 4.48
N LYS A 129 19.88 -6.35 5.04
CA LYS A 129 18.50 -6.55 5.43
C LYS A 129 17.47 -6.16 4.35
N GLY A 130 17.95 -5.88 3.14
CA GLY A 130 17.16 -5.41 2.01
C GLY A 130 17.14 -3.90 1.87
N VAL A 131 16.56 -3.44 0.76
CA VAL A 131 16.44 -2.01 0.42
C VAL A 131 15.01 -1.67 0.06
N ILE A 132 14.54 -0.54 0.56
CA ILE A 132 13.29 0.09 0.18
C ILE A 132 13.64 1.33 -0.63
N LEU A 133 13.40 1.28 -1.93
CA LEU A 133 13.65 2.39 -2.84
C LEU A 133 12.36 3.16 -3.06
N ILE A 134 12.32 4.40 -2.63
CA ILE A 134 11.20 5.33 -2.82
C ILE A 134 11.58 6.26 -3.97
N THR A 135 10.79 6.24 -5.04
CA THR A 135 10.97 7.11 -6.19
C THR A 135 9.96 8.24 -6.12
N THR A 136 10.42 9.48 -6.17
CA THR A 136 9.53 10.63 -6.16
C THR A 136 9.08 11.01 -7.58
N LYS A 137 7.91 11.64 -7.67
CA LYS A 137 7.35 12.15 -8.93
C LYS A 137 8.27 13.23 -9.50
N ARG A 138 8.61 13.10 -10.77
CA ARG A 138 9.37 14.10 -11.50
C ARG A 138 8.44 15.08 -12.23
N GLY A 139 8.84 16.33 -12.30
CA GLY A 139 8.16 17.32 -13.11
C GLY A 139 8.14 16.92 -14.58
N LYS A 140 7.00 17.11 -15.23
CA LYS A 140 6.82 16.89 -16.67
C LYS A 140 6.43 18.20 -17.32
N ILE A 141 6.76 18.37 -18.60
CA ILE A 141 6.32 19.53 -19.39
C ILE A 141 4.88 19.26 -19.81
N GLU A 142 3.96 19.67 -18.96
CA GLU A 142 2.51 19.46 -19.15
C GLU A 142 1.77 20.78 -18.83
N PRO A 143 0.53 20.97 -19.33
CA PRO A 143 -0.31 22.07 -18.91
C PRO A 143 -0.50 22.09 -17.39
N LEU A 144 -0.70 23.28 -16.82
CA LEU A 144 -0.92 23.44 -15.39
C LEU A 144 -2.07 22.55 -14.91
N LYS A 145 -1.77 21.62 -14.00
CA LYS A 145 -2.75 20.74 -13.35
C LYS A 145 -2.78 21.05 -11.86
N ILE A 146 -3.93 21.51 -11.39
CA ILE A 146 -4.16 21.76 -9.97
C ILE A 146 -4.98 20.61 -9.42
N THR A 147 -4.46 19.95 -8.39
CA THR A 147 -5.18 18.89 -7.68
C THR A 147 -5.34 19.29 -6.23
N ALA A 148 -6.58 19.36 -5.75
CA ALA A 148 -6.89 19.56 -4.34
C ALA A 148 -7.51 18.29 -3.77
N ARG A 149 -7.09 17.87 -2.59
CA ARG A 149 -7.62 16.72 -1.88
C ARG A 149 -7.91 17.09 -0.44
N ALA A 150 -9.09 16.75 0.04
CA ALA A 150 -9.46 16.85 1.44
C ALA A 150 -9.87 15.45 1.94
N ASN A 151 -9.27 15.00 3.04
CA ASN A 151 -9.61 13.73 3.67
C ASN A 151 -10.09 14.00 5.10
N TYR A 152 -11.20 13.39 5.45
CA TYR A 152 -11.70 13.37 6.81
C TYR A 152 -11.76 11.91 7.28
N GLN A 153 -11.14 11.63 8.41
CA GLN A 153 -11.11 10.29 9.00
C GLN A 153 -11.56 10.38 10.46
N MET A 154 -12.48 9.52 10.83
CA MET A 154 -12.92 9.34 12.19
C MET A 154 -12.70 7.90 12.61
N SER A 155 -11.90 7.69 13.66
CA SER A 155 -11.68 6.37 14.24
C SER A 155 -12.65 6.17 15.38
N VAL A 156 -13.52 5.17 15.25
CA VAL A 156 -14.48 4.78 16.29
C VAL A 156 -14.10 3.38 16.76
N ALA A 157 -13.91 3.23 18.08
CA ALA A 157 -13.67 1.92 18.65
C ALA A 157 -14.91 1.03 18.48
N LYS A 158 -14.77 -0.06 17.75
CA LYS A 158 -15.85 -1.02 17.50
C LYS A 158 -16.19 -1.86 18.73
N SER A 159 -15.18 -2.15 19.52
CA SER A 159 -15.32 -2.87 20.79
C SER A 159 -14.17 -2.51 21.72
N TYR A 160 -14.45 -2.49 22.99
CA TYR A 160 -13.43 -2.37 24.02
C TYR A 160 -13.15 -3.74 24.60
N PRO A 161 -11.90 -4.09 24.91
CA PRO A 161 -11.60 -5.31 25.63
C PRO A 161 -12.27 -5.28 27.01
N THR A 162 -12.88 -6.37 27.39
CA THR A 162 -13.38 -6.55 28.75
C THR A 162 -12.20 -6.96 29.62
N TYR A 163 -11.87 -6.11 30.58
CA TYR A 163 -10.82 -6.42 31.55
C TYR A 163 -11.41 -7.20 32.72
N LEU A 164 -10.61 -8.12 33.25
CA LEU A 164 -10.96 -8.82 34.47
C LEU A 164 -10.92 -7.86 35.65
N ASP A 165 -11.81 -8.04 36.59
CA ASP A 165 -11.69 -7.38 37.90
C ASP A 165 -10.58 -8.01 38.75
N GLY A 166 -10.25 -7.39 39.88
CA GLY A 166 -9.18 -7.88 40.74
C GLY A 166 -9.40 -9.29 41.25
N ALA A 167 -10.62 -9.62 41.65
CA ALA A 167 -10.97 -10.96 42.17
C ALA A 167 -10.85 -12.03 41.05
N GLN A 168 -11.34 -11.73 39.87
CA GLN A 168 -11.23 -12.64 38.72
C GLN A 168 -9.77 -12.86 38.33
N TYR A 169 -8.96 -11.79 38.31
CA TYR A 169 -7.54 -11.90 38.00
C TYR A 169 -6.82 -12.80 39.02
N MET A 170 -7.00 -12.56 40.32
CA MET A 170 -6.36 -13.34 41.37
C MET A 170 -6.78 -14.81 41.34
N THR A 171 -8.06 -15.08 41.05
CA THR A 171 -8.57 -16.46 40.91
C THR A 171 -7.93 -17.17 39.74
N LEU A 172 -7.90 -16.56 38.54
CA LEU A 172 -7.29 -17.13 37.36
C LEU A 172 -5.78 -17.30 37.49
N TYR A 173 -5.12 -16.36 38.18
CA TYR A 173 -3.70 -16.47 38.46
C TYR A 173 -3.37 -17.66 39.37
N ASN A 174 -4.13 -17.87 40.42
CA ASN A 174 -3.99 -19.04 41.28
C ASN A 174 -4.25 -20.36 40.54
N GLN A 175 -5.24 -20.36 39.63
CA GLN A 175 -5.52 -21.53 38.77
C GLN A 175 -4.35 -21.82 37.83
N ALA A 176 -3.71 -20.79 37.26
CA ALA A 176 -2.53 -20.98 36.42
C ALA A 176 -1.37 -21.58 37.23
N LEU A 177 -1.12 -21.08 38.44
CA LEU A 177 -0.10 -21.65 39.34
C LEU A 177 -0.39 -23.11 39.70
N ALA A 178 -1.65 -23.44 39.97
CA ALA A 178 -2.04 -24.83 40.27
C ALA A 178 -1.81 -25.76 39.08
N ASN A 179 -2.05 -25.29 37.84
CA ASN A 179 -1.76 -26.05 36.63
C ASN A 179 -0.25 -26.29 36.46
N ASP A 180 0.57 -25.38 36.90
CA ASP A 180 2.04 -25.50 36.89
C ASP A 180 2.60 -26.27 38.11
N GLY A 181 1.72 -26.77 38.98
CA GLY A 181 2.11 -27.54 40.19
C GLY A 181 2.66 -26.65 41.33
N LEU A 182 2.42 -25.34 41.22
CA LEU A 182 2.86 -24.37 42.22
C LEU A 182 1.75 -24.03 43.23
N SER A 183 2.12 -23.54 44.42
CA SER A 183 1.16 -23.12 45.45
C SER A 183 0.46 -21.83 45.06
N ALA A 184 -0.81 -21.67 45.48
CA ALA A 184 -1.58 -20.44 45.28
C ALA A 184 -0.85 -19.24 45.88
N LYS A 185 -0.84 -18.11 45.18
CA LYS A 185 -0.22 -16.86 45.60
C LYS A 185 -1.17 -15.98 46.42
N TYR A 186 -2.43 -15.98 46.06
CA TYR A 186 -3.46 -15.16 46.70
C TYR A 186 -4.33 -16.01 47.58
N SER A 187 -4.56 -15.54 48.83
CA SER A 187 -5.47 -16.23 49.74
C SER A 187 -6.93 -16.00 49.38
N ALA A 188 -7.83 -16.81 49.96
CA ALA A 188 -9.26 -16.59 49.77
C ALA A 188 -9.72 -15.22 50.30
N GLU A 189 -9.09 -14.74 51.37
CA GLU A 189 -9.39 -13.42 51.95
C GLU A 189 -8.97 -12.28 51.03
N ASP A 190 -7.83 -12.41 50.33
CA ASP A 190 -7.36 -11.42 49.37
C ASP A 190 -8.27 -11.31 48.13
N ILE A 191 -8.95 -12.40 47.77
CA ILE A 191 -9.83 -12.47 46.61
C ILE A 191 -11.20 -11.82 46.92
N TYR A 192 -11.68 -11.89 48.17
CA TYR A 192 -13.03 -11.44 48.56
C TYR A 192 -13.06 -10.07 49.26
N ASN A 193 -11.93 -9.47 49.58
CA ASN A 193 -11.81 -8.12 50.11
C ASN A 193 -11.52 -7.12 48.98
#